data_624dca1c3552e5dd5dd59c6994c4e15b
#
_entry.id   624dca1c3552e5dd5dd59c6994c4e15b
#
_cell.length_a   1.000
_cell.length_b   1.000
_cell.length_c   1.000
_cell.angle_alpha   90.00
_cell.angle_beta   90.00
_cell.angle_gamma   90.00
#
_symmetry.space_group_name_H-M   'P 1'
#
loop_
_entity.id
_entity.type
_entity.pdbx_description
1 polymer ?
#
loop_
_entity_poly.entity_id
_entity_poly.type
_entity_poly.pdbx_seq_one_letter_code
_entity_poly.pdbx_strand_id
1 'polypeptide(L)'
;MARPAADTLEHFFKAFPALLGRAATPTERNDFGRYANLLVLWNRTHHLTSLRTRADIGRGLFLDSLLFKAVLPRGPIRVLDIGAGAGIPGVPLRLVDPGLSLTLVESRRKPVSFLHALLRELALPDVTVYHGRAEAIILEVPELKRQFDIVLARAVGLGPALVDMAKRYLKPGGRLVAAGPPAREDMPKLDRRASAEWKTIEVPKLGLLRSFMVVTNED
;
A
#
# COMPACT_ATOMS: atom_id res chain seq x y z
N MET A 1 -33.75 -1.73 -19.40
CA MET A 1 -32.91 -2.21 -18.28
C MET A 1 -31.45 -2.04 -18.69
N ALA A 2 -30.72 -1.13 -18.02
CA ALA A 2 -29.26 -0.96 -18.26
C ALA A 2 -28.55 -2.26 -17.88
N ARG A 3 -27.70 -2.80 -18.76
CA ARG A 3 -26.78 -3.90 -18.45
C ARG A 3 -25.99 -3.50 -17.20
N PRO A 4 -25.89 -4.34 -16.16
CA PRO A 4 -25.01 -4.04 -15.05
C PRO A 4 -23.61 -3.77 -15.61
N ALA A 5 -22.98 -2.68 -15.18
CA ALA A 5 -21.62 -2.36 -15.58
C ALA A 5 -20.79 -3.63 -15.36
N ALA A 6 -20.11 -4.10 -16.41
CA ALA A 6 -19.37 -5.35 -16.34
C ALA A 6 -18.40 -5.28 -15.16
N ASP A 7 -18.38 -6.30 -14.32
CA ASP A 7 -17.45 -6.45 -13.18
C ASP A 7 -16.01 -6.61 -13.70
N THR A 8 -15.43 -5.50 -14.18
CA THR A 8 -14.13 -5.45 -14.84
C THR A 8 -13.23 -4.42 -14.19
N LEU A 9 -11.92 -4.58 -14.42
CA LEU A 9 -10.88 -3.62 -14.02
C LEU A 9 -10.64 -2.52 -15.07
N GLU A 10 -11.46 -2.39 -16.10
CA GLU A 10 -11.21 -1.43 -17.20
C GLU A 10 -11.13 0.02 -16.72
N HIS A 11 -11.98 0.42 -15.76
CA HIS A 11 -11.91 1.76 -15.18
C HIS A 11 -10.55 2.00 -14.48
N PHE A 12 -10.03 1.01 -13.76
CA PHE A 12 -8.73 1.07 -13.13
C PHE A 12 -7.60 1.20 -14.18
N PHE A 13 -7.61 0.39 -15.23
CA PHE A 13 -6.57 0.46 -16.26
C PHE A 13 -6.61 1.76 -17.07
N LYS A 14 -7.77 2.35 -17.29
CA LYS A 14 -7.92 3.67 -17.92
C LYS A 14 -7.28 4.81 -17.12
N ALA A 15 -7.04 4.60 -15.82
CA ALA A 15 -6.40 5.59 -14.97
C ALA A 15 -4.85 5.59 -15.08
N PHE A 16 -4.24 4.53 -15.62
CA PHE A 16 -2.78 4.39 -15.72
C PHE A 16 -2.07 5.58 -16.37
N PRO A 17 -2.53 6.10 -17.53
CA PRO A 17 -1.87 7.27 -18.13
C PRO A 17 -1.84 8.50 -17.22
N ALA A 18 -2.91 8.73 -16.45
CA ALA A 18 -2.98 9.88 -15.53
C ALA A 18 -2.11 9.68 -14.27
N LEU A 19 -1.95 8.45 -13.79
CA LEU A 19 -1.22 8.12 -12.56
C LEU A 19 0.26 7.79 -12.81
N LEU A 20 0.55 7.11 -13.91
CA LEU A 20 1.87 6.53 -14.19
C LEU A 20 2.52 7.07 -15.48
N GLY A 21 1.82 7.94 -16.24
CA GLY A 21 2.31 8.48 -17.50
C GLY A 21 2.35 7.47 -18.65
N ARG A 22 1.79 6.26 -18.47
CA ARG A 22 1.80 5.17 -19.46
C ARG A 22 0.57 4.29 -19.34
N ALA A 23 0.28 3.52 -20.37
CA ALA A 23 -0.75 2.48 -20.29
C ALA A 23 -0.28 1.29 -19.43
N ALA A 24 -1.24 0.51 -18.93
CA ALA A 24 -0.95 -0.77 -18.27
C ALA A 24 -0.42 -1.78 -19.31
N THR A 25 0.65 -2.48 -18.94
CA THR A 25 1.20 -3.58 -19.74
C THR A 25 0.29 -4.80 -19.74
N PRO A 26 0.41 -5.73 -20.70
CA PRO A 26 -0.32 -7.00 -20.67
C PRO A 26 -0.09 -7.79 -19.37
N THR A 27 1.15 -7.83 -18.86
CA THR A 27 1.50 -8.50 -17.60
C THR A 27 0.76 -7.87 -16.41
N GLU A 28 0.80 -6.54 -16.28
CA GLU A 28 0.08 -5.84 -15.21
C GLU A 28 -1.44 -6.09 -15.28
N ARG A 29 -2.02 -6.08 -16.49
CA ARG A 29 -3.44 -6.40 -16.66
C ARG A 29 -3.78 -7.81 -16.20
N ASN A 30 -2.94 -8.78 -16.53
CA ASN A 30 -3.08 -10.16 -16.09
C ASN A 30 -2.98 -10.27 -14.57
N ASP A 31 -1.93 -9.70 -13.98
CA ASP A 31 -1.63 -9.84 -12.55
C ASP A 31 -2.65 -9.13 -11.66
N PHE A 32 -3.07 -7.92 -12.01
CA PHE A 32 -4.18 -7.26 -11.32
C PHE A 32 -5.50 -8.02 -11.50
N GLY A 33 -5.71 -8.66 -12.65
CA GLY A 33 -6.85 -9.54 -12.89
C GLY A 33 -6.88 -10.73 -11.97
N ARG A 34 -5.76 -11.45 -11.84
CA ARG A 34 -5.56 -12.60 -10.94
C ARG A 34 -5.72 -12.17 -9.48
N TYR A 35 -5.10 -11.06 -9.09
CA TYR A 35 -5.21 -10.48 -7.76
C TYR A 35 -6.68 -10.21 -7.39
N ALA A 36 -7.41 -9.48 -8.22
CA ALA A 36 -8.82 -9.16 -7.99
C ALA A 36 -9.67 -10.43 -7.86
N ASN A 37 -9.47 -11.43 -8.73
CA ASN A 37 -10.18 -12.71 -8.68
C ASN A 37 -9.92 -13.43 -7.35
N LEU A 38 -8.65 -13.54 -6.95
CA LEU A 38 -8.27 -14.20 -5.71
C LEU A 38 -8.87 -13.45 -4.49
N LEU A 39 -8.81 -12.12 -4.49
CA LEU A 39 -9.37 -11.31 -3.40
C LEU A 39 -10.89 -11.45 -3.31
N VAL A 40 -11.62 -11.43 -4.42
CA VAL A 40 -13.08 -11.68 -4.44
C VAL A 40 -13.40 -13.07 -3.88
N LEU A 41 -12.63 -14.08 -4.29
CA LEU A 41 -12.83 -15.46 -3.82
C LEU A 41 -12.63 -15.57 -2.29
N TRP A 42 -11.50 -15.10 -1.79
CA TRP A 42 -11.18 -15.15 -0.37
C TRP A 42 -12.10 -14.28 0.49
N ASN A 43 -12.55 -13.16 -0.05
CA ASN A 43 -13.40 -12.22 0.68
C ASN A 43 -14.77 -12.80 1.03
N ARG A 44 -15.23 -13.84 0.32
CA ARG A 44 -16.51 -14.53 0.60
C ARG A 44 -16.55 -15.14 2.00
N THR A 45 -15.39 -15.60 2.49
CA THR A 45 -15.28 -16.33 3.78
C THR A 45 -14.42 -15.60 4.82
N HIS A 46 -13.48 -14.75 4.39
CA HIS A 46 -12.47 -14.16 5.28
C HIS A 46 -12.71 -12.68 5.59
N HIS A 47 -13.58 -12.01 4.85
CA HIS A 47 -13.91 -10.59 5.04
C HIS A 47 -12.68 -9.69 5.10
N LEU A 48 -11.78 -9.82 4.09
CA LEU A 48 -10.54 -9.08 3.98
C LEU A 48 -10.78 -7.60 3.66
N THR A 49 -11.87 -7.31 2.97
CA THR A 49 -12.32 -5.96 2.60
C THR A 49 -13.85 -5.90 2.54
N SER A 50 -14.42 -4.69 2.66
CA SER A 50 -15.85 -4.44 2.43
C SER A 50 -16.22 -4.45 0.94
N LEU A 51 -15.25 -4.33 0.03
CA LEU A 51 -15.46 -4.30 -1.41
C LEU A 51 -15.66 -5.72 -1.95
N ARG A 52 -16.69 -5.90 -2.79
CA ARG A 52 -17.12 -7.24 -3.18
C ARG A 52 -16.96 -7.55 -4.67
N THR A 53 -16.84 -6.55 -5.50
CA THR A 53 -16.68 -6.71 -6.95
C THR A 53 -15.26 -6.35 -7.40
N ARG A 54 -14.83 -6.89 -8.54
CA ARG A 54 -13.55 -6.52 -9.15
C ARG A 54 -13.47 -5.03 -9.47
N ALA A 55 -14.59 -4.46 -9.95
CA ALA A 55 -14.67 -3.05 -10.27
C ALA A 55 -14.47 -2.17 -9.02
N ASP A 56 -15.06 -2.54 -7.87
CA ASP A 56 -14.90 -1.81 -6.61
C ASP A 56 -13.49 -1.96 -6.06
N ILE A 57 -12.91 -3.17 -6.12
CA ILE A 57 -11.52 -3.44 -5.74
C ILE A 57 -10.57 -2.59 -6.60
N GLY A 58 -10.78 -2.54 -7.91
CA GLY A 58 -10.00 -1.70 -8.82
C GLY A 58 -10.03 -0.23 -8.44
N ARG A 59 -11.22 0.31 -8.13
CA ARG A 59 -11.40 1.71 -7.73
C ARG A 59 -10.93 2.01 -6.31
N GLY A 60 -11.35 1.22 -5.34
CA GLY A 60 -11.18 1.53 -3.92
C GLY A 60 -9.87 1.04 -3.31
N LEU A 61 -9.20 0.05 -3.93
CA LEU A 61 -7.93 -0.48 -3.42
C LEU A 61 -6.78 -0.23 -4.38
N PHE A 62 -6.88 -0.70 -5.62
CA PHE A 62 -5.74 -0.63 -6.55
C PHE A 62 -5.44 0.80 -6.97
N LEU A 63 -6.46 1.55 -7.38
CA LEU A 63 -6.30 2.95 -7.77
C LEU A 63 -5.78 3.80 -6.62
N ASP A 64 -6.34 3.62 -5.42
CA ASP A 64 -5.91 4.29 -4.19
C ASP A 64 -4.45 3.97 -3.85
N SER A 65 -4.02 2.72 -4.06
CA SER A 65 -2.62 2.31 -3.88
C SER A 65 -1.67 3.03 -4.83
N LEU A 66 -2.06 3.19 -6.10
CA LEU A 66 -1.21 3.85 -7.09
C LEU A 66 -0.99 5.34 -6.80
N LEU A 67 -1.86 5.99 -6.04
CA LEU A 67 -1.65 7.38 -5.61
C LEU A 67 -0.39 7.55 -4.74
N PHE A 68 0.03 6.51 -4.02
CA PHE A 68 1.29 6.53 -3.27
C PHE A 68 2.51 6.79 -4.16
N LYS A 69 2.48 6.38 -5.46
CA LYS A 69 3.59 6.64 -6.39
C LYS A 69 3.96 8.11 -6.50
N ALA A 70 3.00 9.02 -6.31
CA ALA A 70 3.25 10.46 -6.37
C ALA A 70 4.11 10.99 -5.21
N VAL A 71 4.21 10.24 -4.11
CA VAL A 71 4.97 10.63 -2.90
C VAL A 71 6.17 9.72 -2.63
N LEU A 72 6.34 8.65 -3.41
CA LEU A 72 7.50 7.77 -3.32
C LEU A 72 8.68 8.29 -4.16
N PRO A 73 9.93 8.07 -3.73
CA PRO A 73 11.10 8.37 -4.55
C PRO A 73 11.15 7.47 -5.78
N ARG A 74 11.91 7.90 -6.78
CA ARG A 74 12.20 7.08 -7.98
C ARG A 74 13.43 6.18 -7.72
N GLY A 75 13.47 5.06 -8.41
CA GLY A 75 14.58 4.12 -8.36
C GLY A 75 14.34 2.95 -7.39
N PRO A 76 15.33 2.06 -7.27
CA PRO A 76 15.25 0.92 -6.35
C PRO A 76 15.13 1.39 -4.91
N ILE A 77 14.09 0.95 -4.21
CA ILE A 77 13.82 1.28 -2.81
C ILE A 77 13.37 0.05 -2.02
N ARG A 78 13.73 0.01 -0.75
CA ARG A 78 13.24 -0.98 0.20
C ARG A 78 12.01 -0.43 0.92
N VAL A 79 10.90 -1.13 0.80
CA VAL A 79 9.60 -0.71 1.32
C VAL A 79 9.09 -1.72 2.32
N LEU A 80 8.63 -1.23 3.46
CA LEU A 80 7.87 -1.98 4.45
C LEU A 80 6.42 -1.52 4.43
N ASP A 81 5.46 -2.42 4.28
CA ASP A 81 4.02 -2.14 4.40
C ASP A 81 3.51 -2.69 5.74
N ILE A 82 3.12 -1.80 6.65
CA ILE A 82 2.67 -2.14 8.00
C ILE A 82 1.15 -2.22 8.05
N GLY A 83 0.64 -3.37 8.52
CA GLY A 83 -0.78 -3.65 8.50
C GLY A 83 -1.26 -3.93 7.08
N ALA A 84 -0.47 -4.68 6.31
CA ALA A 84 -0.67 -4.90 4.88
C ALA A 84 -2.06 -5.42 4.49
N GLY A 85 -2.77 -6.08 5.40
CA GLY A 85 -4.12 -6.59 5.17
C GLY A 85 -4.20 -7.50 3.94
N ALA A 86 -4.93 -7.03 2.94
CA ALA A 86 -5.01 -7.71 1.64
C ALA A 86 -3.81 -7.38 0.71
N GLY A 87 -2.68 -6.89 1.23
CA GLY A 87 -1.50 -6.48 0.46
C GLY A 87 -1.57 -5.06 -0.09
N ILE A 88 -2.35 -4.19 0.55
CA ILE A 88 -2.68 -2.84 0.11
C ILE A 88 -2.03 -1.81 1.04
N PRO A 89 -1.17 -0.91 0.55
CA PRO A 89 -0.91 -0.59 -0.86
C PRO A 89 0.29 -1.33 -1.47
N GLY A 90 1.06 -2.09 -0.70
CA GLY A 90 2.38 -2.61 -1.09
C GLY A 90 2.37 -3.45 -2.37
N VAL A 91 1.50 -4.46 -2.48
CA VAL A 91 1.50 -5.37 -3.65
C VAL A 91 1.12 -4.65 -4.95
N PRO A 92 0.06 -3.80 -5.03
CA PRO A 92 -0.19 -2.99 -6.22
C PRO A 92 1.00 -2.12 -6.64
N LEU A 93 1.74 -1.53 -5.69
CA LEU A 93 2.93 -0.73 -5.98
C LEU A 93 4.05 -1.60 -6.53
N ARG A 94 4.29 -2.78 -5.97
CA ARG A 94 5.29 -3.75 -6.47
C ARG A 94 4.98 -4.24 -7.87
N LEU A 95 3.69 -4.41 -8.23
CA LEU A 95 3.29 -4.83 -9.58
C LEU A 95 3.62 -3.80 -10.65
N VAL A 96 3.52 -2.49 -10.34
CA VAL A 96 3.81 -1.41 -11.31
C VAL A 96 5.24 -0.90 -11.23
N ASP A 97 5.98 -1.28 -10.19
CA ASP A 97 7.38 -0.91 -9.96
C ASP A 97 8.21 -2.12 -9.53
N PRO A 98 8.75 -2.88 -10.48
CA PRO A 98 9.58 -4.05 -10.19
C PRO A 98 10.87 -3.75 -9.39
N GLY A 99 11.34 -2.51 -9.40
CA GLY A 99 12.50 -2.08 -8.61
C GLY A 99 12.23 -1.92 -7.12
N LEU A 100 10.97 -2.03 -6.69
CA LEU A 100 10.56 -1.92 -5.31
C LEU A 100 10.77 -3.25 -4.57
N SER A 101 11.67 -3.30 -3.59
CA SER A 101 11.84 -4.45 -2.68
C SER A 101 10.82 -4.35 -1.55
N LEU A 102 9.87 -5.30 -1.48
CA LEU A 102 8.70 -5.21 -0.61
C LEU A 102 8.76 -6.21 0.55
N THR A 103 8.56 -5.71 1.76
CA THR A 103 8.30 -6.49 2.96
C THR A 103 6.91 -6.14 3.50
N LEU A 104 6.13 -7.15 3.87
CA LEU A 104 4.78 -7.00 4.42
C LEU A 104 4.74 -7.45 5.88
N VAL A 105 4.13 -6.67 6.75
CA VAL A 105 3.86 -7.04 8.15
C VAL A 105 2.36 -6.99 8.39
N GLU A 106 1.79 -8.09 8.87
CA GLU A 106 0.37 -8.18 9.18
C GLU A 106 0.16 -9.04 10.43
N SER A 107 -0.65 -8.56 11.36
CA SER A 107 -0.86 -9.21 12.64
C SER A 107 -1.96 -10.28 12.62
N ARG A 108 -2.89 -10.22 11.69
CA ARG A 108 -4.05 -11.11 11.64
C ARG A 108 -3.78 -12.32 10.75
N ARG A 109 -4.04 -13.52 11.27
CA ARG A 109 -3.79 -14.79 10.58
C ARG A 109 -4.46 -14.91 9.20
N LYS A 110 -5.73 -14.51 9.08
CA LYS A 110 -6.49 -14.64 7.81
C LYS A 110 -5.87 -13.82 6.67
N PRO A 111 -5.57 -12.51 6.84
CA PRO A 111 -4.84 -11.75 5.84
C PRO A 111 -3.47 -12.33 5.53
N VAL A 112 -2.69 -12.80 6.52
CA VAL A 112 -1.38 -13.43 6.27
C VAL A 112 -1.53 -14.66 5.36
N SER A 113 -2.51 -15.53 5.62
CA SER A 113 -2.77 -16.69 4.75
C SER A 113 -3.14 -16.27 3.33
N PHE A 114 -3.92 -15.20 3.19
CA PHE A 114 -4.23 -14.61 1.89
C PHE A 114 -2.99 -14.06 1.19
N LEU A 115 -2.13 -13.33 1.91
CA LEU A 115 -0.89 -12.78 1.34
C LEU A 115 0.01 -13.89 0.77
N HIS A 116 0.21 -14.97 1.51
CA HIS A 116 0.97 -16.13 0.99
C HIS A 116 0.35 -16.74 -0.25
N ALA A 117 -0.99 -16.87 -0.30
CA ALA A 117 -1.69 -17.34 -1.49
C ALA A 117 -1.52 -16.38 -2.66
N LEU A 118 -1.63 -15.08 -2.42
CA LEU A 118 -1.48 -14.02 -3.41
C LEU A 118 -0.07 -13.99 -4.01
N LEU A 119 0.97 -14.07 -3.17
CA LEU A 119 2.36 -14.04 -3.65
C LEU A 119 2.70 -15.25 -4.51
N ARG A 120 2.17 -16.43 -4.17
CA ARG A 120 2.29 -17.62 -5.03
C ARG A 120 1.54 -17.44 -6.34
N GLU A 121 0.30 -16.93 -6.27
CA GLU A 121 -0.53 -16.66 -7.45
C GLU A 121 0.15 -15.70 -8.43
N LEU A 122 0.78 -14.64 -7.93
CA LEU A 122 1.43 -13.61 -8.73
C LEU A 122 2.91 -13.89 -9.04
N ALA A 123 3.44 -15.03 -8.60
CA ALA A 123 4.86 -15.39 -8.73
C ALA A 123 5.82 -14.30 -8.23
N LEU A 124 5.58 -13.82 -7.00
CA LEU A 124 6.39 -12.80 -6.31
C LEU A 124 7.19 -13.42 -5.16
N PRO A 125 8.20 -14.29 -5.42
CA PRO A 125 8.93 -15.00 -4.37
C PRO A 125 9.85 -14.08 -3.56
N ASP A 126 10.18 -12.92 -4.09
CA ASP A 126 11.05 -11.89 -3.47
C ASP A 126 10.31 -10.99 -2.46
N VAL A 127 8.99 -11.11 -2.35
CA VAL A 127 8.20 -10.39 -1.35
C VAL A 127 8.11 -11.22 -0.07
N THR A 128 8.56 -10.64 1.04
CA THR A 128 8.55 -11.30 2.35
C THR A 128 7.32 -10.90 3.16
N VAL A 129 6.70 -11.86 3.85
CA VAL A 129 5.57 -11.64 4.78
C VAL A 129 5.97 -12.03 6.19
N TYR A 130 5.83 -11.12 7.13
CA TYR A 130 5.97 -11.39 8.57
C TYR A 130 4.61 -11.37 9.24
N HIS A 131 4.31 -12.44 9.99
CA HIS A 131 3.07 -12.57 10.76
C HIS A 131 3.29 -12.10 12.19
N GLY A 132 2.79 -10.93 12.52
CA GLY A 132 2.88 -10.37 13.85
C GLY A 132 2.59 -8.87 13.88
N ARG A 133 2.60 -8.30 15.07
CA ARG A 133 2.59 -6.84 15.23
C ARG A 133 3.98 -6.29 14.89
N ALA A 134 4.01 -5.14 14.25
CA ALA A 134 5.28 -4.52 13.84
C ALA A 134 6.20 -4.26 15.03
N GLU A 135 5.63 -3.93 16.20
CA GLU A 135 6.39 -3.72 17.45
C GLU A 135 7.09 -5.00 17.95
N ALA A 136 6.49 -6.17 17.70
CA ALA A 136 7.08 -7.47 18.06
C ALA A 136 8.07 -7.94 17.00
N ILE A 137 7.71 -7.86 15.73
CA ILE A 137 8.56 -8.30 14.61
C ILE A 137 9.93 -7.63 14.63
N ILE A 138 10.01 -6.34 14.94
CA ILE A 138 11.32 -5.65 15.00
C ILE A 138 12.22 -6.12 16.15
N LEU A 139 11.66 -6.75 17.17
CA LEU A 139 12.43 -7.35 18.27
C LEU A 139 12.85 -8.78 17.93
N GLU A 140 11.99 -9.52 17.23
CA GLU A 140 12.23 -10.92 16.81
C GLU A 140 13.18 -11.00 15.60
N VAL A 141 13.18 -9.98 14.73
CA VAL A 141 13.99 -9.89 13.50
C VAL A 141 14.77 -8.57 13.50
N PRO A 142 15.83 -8.45 14.31
CA PRO A 142 16.60 -7.22 14.45
C PRO A 142 17.21 -6.68 13.15
N GLU A 143 17.41 -7.55 12.15
CA GLU A 143 17.92 -7.22 10.82
C GLU A 143 17.01 -6.27 10.04
N LEU A 144 15.77 -6.13 10.44
CA LEU A 144 14.83 -5.18 9.84
C LEU A 144 15.00 -3.75 10.37
N LYS A 145 15.77 -3.55 11.46
CA LYS A 145 16.00 -2.22 12.05
C LYS A 145 16.77 -1.34 11.07
N ARG A 146 16.23 -0.14 10.84
CA ARG A 146 16.88 0.91 10.02
C ARG A 146 17.27 0.42 8.61
N GLN A 147 16.40 -0.41 8.00
CA GLN A 147 16.67 -1.02 6.69
C GLN A 147 15.83 -0.45 5.55
N PHE A 148 14.76 0.26 5.84
CA PHE A 148 13.80 0.65 4.85
C PHE A 148 13.94 2.13 4.46
N ASP A 149 13.83 2.39 3.18
CA ASP A 149 13.75 3.74 2.62
C ASP A 149 12.35 4.33 2.85
N ILE A 150 11.34 3.45 2.81
CA ILE A 150 9.94 3.82 2.98
C ILE A 150 9.25 2.81 3.92
N VAL A 151 8.45 3.35 4.84
CA VAL A 151 7.42 2.62 5.57
C VAL A 151 6.07 3.12 5.07
N LEU A 152 5.23 2.21 4.59
CA LEU A 152 3.86 2.49 4.19
C LEU A 152 2.90 2.15 5.32
N ALA A 153 1.83 2.93 5.45
CA ALA A 153 0.73 2.64 6.34
C ALA A 153 -0.60 3.08 5.72
N ARG A 154 -1.61 2.20 5.74
CA ARG A 154 -2.95 2.50 5.28
C ARG A 154 -3.98 1.91 6.24
N ALA A 155 -5.03 2.69 6.54
CA ALA A 155 -6.11 2.27 7.46
C ALA A 155 -5.60 1.87 8.86
N VAL A 156 -4.52 2.49 9.31
CA VAL A 156 -3.98 2.41 10.67
C VAL A 156 -4.10 3.78 11.35
N GLY A 157 -4.04 3.83 12.67
CA GLY A 157 -4.10 5.10 13.40
C GLY A 157 -2.92 6.02 13.05
N LEU A 158 -3.21 7.26 12.65
CA LEU A 158 -2.21 8.28 12.31
C LEU A 158 -1.77 9.04 13.57
N GLY A 159 -1.13 8.35 14.49
CA GLY A 159 -0.69 8.95 15.76
C GLY A 159 0.82 8.84 15.98
N PRO A 160 1.32 9.44 17.08
CA PRO A 160 2.74 9.38 17.45
C PRO A 160 3.27 7.94 17.51
N ALA A 161 2.48 7.00 18.01
CA ALA A 161 2.88 5.58 18.11
C ALA A 161 3.22 4.96 16.73
N LEU A 162 2.51 5.32 15.66
CA LEU A 162 2.85 4.87 14.30
C LEU A 162 4.19 5.45 13.85
N VAL A 163 4.44 6.72 14.14
CA VAL A 163 5.68 7.42 13.78
C VAL A 163 6.87 6.79 14.51
N ASP A 164 6.76 6.63 15.82
CA ASP A 164 7.84 6.04 16.65
C ASP A 164 8.15 4.60 16.23
N MET A 165 7.13 3.84 15.90
CA MET A 165 7.29 2.49 15.40
C MET A 165 7.95 2.48 14.01
N ALA A 166 7.50 3.33 13.09
CA ALA A 166 8.07 3.42 11.73
C ALA A 166 9.54 3.84 11.74
N LYS A 167 9.94 4.78 12.61
CA LYS A 167 11.34 5.22 12.77
C LYS A 167 12.29 4.08 13.10
N ARG A 168 11.83 3.05 13.83
CA ARG A 168 12.67 1.88 14.16
C ARG A 168 13.06 1.06 12.94
N TYR A 169 12.24 1.09 11.89
CA TYR A 169 12.46 0.40 10.61
C TYR A 169 13.17 1.27 9.58
N LEU A 170 12.99 2.60 9.65
CA LEU A 170 13.49 3.54 8.66
C LEU A 170 15.00 3.78 8.80
N LYS A 171 15.68 3.83 7.68
CA LYS A 171 17.05 4.39 7.57
C LYS A 171 17.03 5.87 7.94
N PRO A 172 18.21 6.47 8.26
CA PRO A 172 18.36 7.93 8.24
C PRO A 172 17.91 8.49 6.87
N GLY A 173 17.10 9.54 6.88
CA GLY A 173 16.49 10.10 5.68
C GLY A 173 15.34 9.28 5.07
N GLY A 174 15.04 8.10 5.61
CA GLY A 174 13.89 7.29 5.21
C GLY A 174 12.56 7.94 5.63
N ARG A 175 11.45 7.57 4.98
CA ARG A 175 10.17 8.23 5.18
C ARG A 175 9.02 7.28 5.51
N LEU A 176 8.22 7.64 6.50
CA LEU A 176 6.89 7.09 6.67
C LEU A 176 5.94 7.80 5.69
N VAL A 177 5.16 7.04 4.95
CA VAL A 177 4.08 7.54 4.09
C VAL A 177 2.79 6.86 4.52
N ALA A 178 1.94 7.61 5.21
CA ALA A 178 0.69 7.10 5.74
C ALA A 178 -0.51 7.76 5.05
N ALA A 179 -1.45 6.95 4.55
CA ALA A 179 -2.66 7.47 3.93
C ALA A 179 -3.58 8.08 4.97
N GLY A 180 -3.94 9.34 4.78
CA GLY A 180 -4.93 10.08 5.55
C GLY A 180 -6.24 10.28 4.79
N PRO A 181 -7.25 10.88 5.42
CA PRO A 181 -8.45 11.34 4.75
C PRO A 181 -8.11 12.50 3.81
N PRO A 182 -8.98 12.77 2.80
CA PRO A 182 -8.89 14.02 2.04
C PRO A 182 -9.02 15.20 3.00
N ALA A 183 -8.25 16.27 2.77
CA ALA A 183 -8.28 17.50 3.54
C ALA A 183 -8.32 17.26 5.06
N ARG A 184 -7.16 17.16 5.67
CA ARG A 184 -7.05 17.09 7.12
C ARG A 184 -6.34 18.31 7.65
N GLU A 185 -6.99 19.01 8.58
CA GLU A 185 -6.46 20.22 9.22
C GLU A 185 -5.54 19.87 10.40
N ASP A 186 -5.78 18.71 11.06
CA ASP A 186 -5.04 18.31 12.24
C ASP A 186 -3.99 17.23 11.95
N MET A 187 -2.73 17.61 11.94
CA MET A 187 -1.62 16.66 11.99
C MET A 187 -1.43 16.12 13.41
N PRO A 188 -1.03 14.84 13.58
CA PRO A 188 -0.59 14.39 14.89
C PRO A 188 0.55 15.27 15.40
N LYS A 189 0.55 15.56 16.70
CA LYS A 189 1.68 16.24 17.34
C LYS A 189 2.87 15.28 17.28
N LEU A 190 3.89 15.65 16.53
CA LEU A 190 5.12 14.89 16.36
C LEU A 190 6.23 15.47 17.22
N ASP A 191 7.18 14.63 17.61
CA ASP A 191 8.41 15.09 18.23
C ASP A 191 9.13 16.07 17.29
N ARG A 192 9.82 17.06 17.86
CA ARG A 192 10.59 18.08 17.13
C ARG A 192 11.71 17.50 16.24
N ARG A 193 12.04 16.22 16.43
CA ARG A 193 13.05 15.47 15.65
C ARG A 193 12.50 14.83 14.36
N ALA A 194 11.26 15.05 14.02
CA ALA A 194 10.69 14.51 12.79
C ALA A 194 10.06 15.65 11.98
N SER A 195 10.56 15.89 10.79
CA SER A 195 9.85 16.74 9.84
C SER A 195 8.61 16.00 9.35
N ALA A 196 7.47 16.63 9.44
CA ALA A 196 6.21 16.05 9.01
C ALA A 196 5.47 17.02 8.10
N GLU A 197 4.99 16.53 6.99
CA GLU A 197 4.22 17.30 6.02
C GLU A 197 2.97 16.52 5.56
N TRP A 198 1.91 17.26 5.21
CA TRP A 198 0.79 16.72 4.48
C TRP A 198 0.99 16.97 2.98
N LYS A 199 0.98 15.90 2.19
CA LYS A 199 0.98 15.96 0.73
C LYS A 199 -0.40 15.56 0.23
N THR A 200 -1.09 16.49 -0.41
CA THR A 200 -2.37 16.22 -1.06
C THR A 200 -2.13 15.97 -2.55
N ILE A 201 -2.57 14.83 -3.01
CA ILE A 201 -2.51 14.41 -4.40
C ILE A 201 -3.91 14.51 -4.97
N GLU A 202 -4.04 15.35 -5.99
CA GLU A 202 -5.27 15.51 -6.75
C GLU A 202 -5.07 15.03 -8.19
N VAL A 203 -6.00 14.21 -8.67
CA VAL A 203 -6.04 13.75 -10.06
C VAL A 203 -7.42 14.13 -10.62
N PRO A 204 -7.60 15.41 -11.07
CA PRO A 204 -8.92 15.94 -11.44
C PRO A 204 -9.62 15.11 -12.52
N LYS A 205 -8.87 14.61 -13.51
CA LYS A 205 -9.40 13.74 -14.58
C LYS A 205 -10.06 12.46 -14.08
N LEU A 206 -9.75 12.05 -12.84
CA LEU A 206 -10.29 10.83 -12.22
C LEU A 206 -11.21 11.15 -11.04
N GLY A 207 -11.35 12.42 -10.66
CA GLY A 207 -12.09 12.84 -9.47
C GLY A 207 -11.46 12.29 -8.18
N LEU A 208 -10.13 12.11 -8.15
CA LEU A 208 -9.43 11.54 -7.01
C LEU A 208 -8.72 12.61 -6.21
N LEU A 209 -8.89 12.56 -4.91
CA LEU A 209 -8.18 13.36 -3.93
C LEU A 209 -7.71 12.44 -2.80
N ARG A 210 -6.42 12.51 -2.45
CA ARG A 210 -5.86 11.76 -1.32
C ARG A 210 -4.77 12.56 -0.63
N SER A 211 -4.85 12.65 0.69
CA SER A 211 -3.79 13.23 1.50
C SER A 211 -2.91 12.14 2.11
N PHE A 212 -1.63 12.40 2.15
CA PHE A 212 -0.62 11.54 2.77
C PHE A 212 0.12 12.33 3.85
N MET A 213 0.21 11.75 5.04
CA MET A 213 1.16 12.19 6.05
C MET A 213 2.53 11.64 5.68
N VAL A 214 3.49 12.51 5.43
CA VAL A 214 4.87 12.13 5.15
C VAL A 214 5.73 12.60 6.31
N VAL A 215 6.44 11.67 6.94
CA VAL A 215 7.36 11.96 8.05
C VAL A 215 8.74 11.45 7.68
N THR A 216 9.73 12.34 7.68
CA THR A 216 11.13 11.97 7.43
C THR A 216 11.82 11.61 8.74
N ASN A 217 12.55 10.50 8.74
CA ASN A 217 13.44 10.12 9.85
C ASN A 217 14.76 10.86 9.71
N GLU A 218 15.03 11.80 10.60
CA GLU A 218 16.23 12.65 10.55
C GLU A 218 17.42 12.05 11.36
N ASP A 219 17.20 10.90 12.04
CA ASP A 219 18.19 10.23 12.92
C ASP A 219 19.08 9.22 12.16
#